data_a86865d94ce8728b3289ee634cfddbcb
#
_entry.id   a86865d94ce8728b3289ee634cfddbcb
#
_cell.length_a   1.000
_cell.length_b   1.000
_cell.length_c   1.000
_cell.angle_alpha   90.00
_cell.angle_beta   90.00
_cell.angle_gamma   90.00
#
_symmetry.space_group_name_H-M   'P 1'
#
loop_
_entity.id
_entity.type
_entity.pdbx_description
1 polymer ?
#
loop_
_entity_poly.entity_id
_entity_poly.type
_entity_poly.pdbx_seq_one_letter_code
_entity_poly.pdbx_strand_id
1 'polypeptide(L)'
;MSRVFFIVSRETASASELLINNLHPYLDVKLIGDTTFGKPVGFFPISIFKYAIYPISFKTVNSVGSADYYDGFAPDKLSPDGVNKNWGDVSEPSLQSALNYINTGSFDRGVFNADQNRKMLTVQKQYEPLNSRLYDKKFTGMFTESKH
;
A
#
# COMPACT_ATOMS: atom_id res chain seq x y z
N MET A 1 -22.10 -2.54 -7.77
CA MET A 1 -20.82 -3.23 -7.44
C MET A 1 -20.87 -3.51 -5.97
N SER A 2 -20.62 -4.74 -5.53
CA SER A 2 -20.66 -5.13 -4.10
C SER A 2 -19.28 -5.40 -3.51
N ARG A 3 -18.27 -5.57 -4.35
CA ARG A 3 -16.90 -5.89 -3.95
C ARG A 3 -15.87 -5.18 -4.82
N VAL A 4 -14.71 -4.89 -4.23
CA VAL A 4 -13.52 -4.33 -4.90
C VAL A 4 -12.26 -5.02 -4.40
N PHE A 5 -11.29 -5.22 -5.30
CA PHE A 5 -9.97 -5.77 -4.98
C PHE A 5 -8.92 -4.70 -5.16
N PHE A 6 -8.00 -4.60 -4.22
CA PHE A 6 -6.80 -3.78 -4.33
C PHE A 6 -5.57 -4.68 -4.24
N ILE A 7 -4.68 -4.55 -5.20
CA ILE A 7 -3.32 -5.10 -5.09
C ILE A 7 -2.48 -4.03 -4.44
N VAL A 8 -1.92 -4.34 -3.27
CA VAL A 8 -1.25 -3.37 -2.40
C VAL A 8 0.15 -3.82 -2.04
N SER A 9 1.01 -2.86 -1.76
CA SER A 9 2.39 -3.07 -1.32
C SER A 9 2.72 -2.13 -0.16
N ARG A 10 3.91 -2.24 0.40
CA ARG A 10 4.42 -1.30 1.42
C ARG A 10 4.53 0.13 0.93
N GLU A 11 4.56 0.35 -0.38
CA GLU A 11 4.59 1.67 -1.01
C GLU A 11 3.18 2.24 -1.23
N THR A 12 2.13 1.43 -1.02
CA THR A 12 0.75 1.89 -1.06
C THR A 12 0.49 2.81 0.13
N ALA A 13 0.33 4.11 -0.13
CA ALA A 13 0.30 5.12 0.91
C ALA A 13 -0.73 6.23 0.65
N SER A 14 -1.06 7.00 1.71
CA SER A 14 -1.76 8.29 1.62
C SER A 14 -3.08 8.24 0.84
N ALA A 15 -3.16 8.85 -0.35
CA ALA A 15 -4.39 8.91 -1.16
C ALA A 15 -4.92 7.52 -1.54
N SER A 16 -4.05 6.55 -1.79
CA SER A 16 -4.43 5.17 -2.07
C SER A 16 -5.06 4.50 -0.85
N GLU A 17 -4.48 4.71 0.34
CA GLU A 17 -5.04 4.22 1.60
C GLU A 17 -6.35 4.93 1.96
N LEU A 18 -6.44 6.23 1.67
CA LEU A 18 -7.67 7.00 1.84
C LEU A 18 -8.81 6.44 0.99
N LEU A 19 -8.53 6.08 -0.26
CA LEU A 19 -9.52 5.43 -1.14
C LEU A 19 -9.98 4.10 -0.54
N ILE A 20 -9.05 3.24 -0.10
CA ILE A 20 -9.36 1.97 0.56
C ILE A 20 -10.24 2.22 1.79
N ASN A 21 -9.81 3.12 2.69
CA ASN A 21 -10.55 3.44 3.92
C ASN A 21 -11.97 3.94 3.64
N ASN A 22 -12.14 4.79 2.63
CA ASN A 22 -13.44 5.36 2.28
C ASN A 22 -14.39 4.35 1.67
N LEU A 23 -13.90 3.29 1.04
CA LEU A 23 -14.73 2.26 0.45
C LEU A 23 -15.15 1.17 1.44
N HIS A 24 -14.40 0.95 2.51
CA HIS A 24 -14.70 -0.06 3.54
C HIS A 24 -16.13 0.00 4.09
N PRO A 25 -16.74 1.17 4.36
CA PRO A 25 -18.11 1.21 4.86
C PRO A 25 -19.19 0.80 3.85
N TYR A 26 -18.85 0.77 2.57
CA TYR A 26 -19.83 0.62 1.47
C TYR A 26 -19.66 -0.65 0.65
N LEU A 27 -18.47 -1.20 0.63
CA LEU A 27 -18.11 -2.34 -0.22
C LEU A 27 -17.34 -3.40 0.58
N ASP A 28 -17.45 -4.64 0.09
CA ASP A 28 -16.55 -5.71 0.51
C ASP A 28 -15.16 -5.47 -0.14
N VAL A 29 -14.28 -4.79 0.59
CA VAL A 29 -12.92 -4.47 0.13
C VAL A 29 -12.00 -5.63 0.45
N LYS A 30 -11.28 -6.12 -0.55
CA LYS A 30 -10.28 -7.18 -0.43
C LYS A 30 -8.90 -6.66 -0.80
N LEU A 31 -7.95 -6.86 0.09
CA LEU A 31 -6.56 -6.45 -0.09
C LEU A 31 -5.68 -7.68 -0.36
N ILE A 32 -4.87 -7.60 -1.41
CA ILE A 32 -3.94 -8.66 -1.82
C ILE A 32 -2.56 -8.03 -1.98
N GLY A 33 -1.55 -8.62 -1.38
CA GLY A 33 -0.19 -8.10 -1.46
C GLY A 33 0.52 -8.05 -0.12
N ASP A 34 1.07 -6.91 0.26
CA ASP A 34 1.71 -6.68 1.56
C ASP A 34 0.96 -5.58 2.34
N THR A 35 1.31 -5.42 3.62
CA THR A 35 0.77 -4.35 4.48
C THR A 35 1.11 -2.98 3.88
N THR A 36 0.13 -2.09 3.84
CA THR A 36 0.31 -0.73 3.31
C THR A 36 1.15 0.16 4.23
N PHE A 37 1.44 1.37 3.81
CA PHE A 37 2.37 2.26 4.50
C PHE A 37 1.87 2.76 5.88
N GLY A 38 0.58 3.14 5.97
CA GLY A 38 0.02 3.68 7.21
C GLY A 38 0.09 5.20 7.32
N LYS A 39 -0.45 5.94 6.34
CA LYS A 39 -0.43 7.40 6.34
C LYS A 39 -1.83 8.02 6.27
N PRO A 40 -2.60 8.02 7.40
CA PRO A 40 -3.95 8.61 7.45
C PRO A 40 -3.97 10.14 7.54
N VAL A 41 -2.88 10.79 7.17
CA VAL A 41 -2.70 12.24 7.35
C VAL A 41 -2.40 12.94 6.04
N GLY A 42 -2.75 14.21 5.98
CA GLY A 42 -2.44 15.09 4.87
C GLY A 42 -1.82 16.40 5.34
N PHE A 43 -1.45 17.25 4.39
CA PHE A 43 -0.73 18.48 4.66
C PHE A 43 -1.11 19.57 3.65
N PHE A 44 -1.00 20.82 4.09
CA PHE A 44 -1.06 22.00 3.24
C PHE A 44 0.32 22.64 3.14
N PRO A 45 0.72 23.10 1.94
CA PRO A 45 1.99 23.79 1.78
C PRO A 45 1.96 25.17 2.44
N ILE A 46 3.02 25.51 3.14
CA ILE A 46 3.31 26.87 3.62
C ILE A 46 4.52 27.37 2.82
N SER A 47 4.28 28.38 1.96
CA SER A 47 5.34 28.96 1.14
C SER A 47 6.08 30.07 1.92
N ILE A 48 7.40 29.97 1.98
CA ILE A 48 8.30 30.95 2.61
C ILE A 48 9.40 31.27 1.58
N PHE A 49 9.32 32.44 0.96
CA PHE A 49 10.18 32.82 -0.17
C PHE A 49 10.16 31.77 -1.28
N LYS A 50 11.31 31.17 -1.58
CA LYS A 50 11.47 30.12 -2.59
C LYS A 50 11.28 28.69 -2.06
N TYR A 51 10.96 28.51 -0.79
CA TYR A 51 10.78 27.22 -0.14
C TYR A 51 9.31 26.95 0.15
N ALA A 52 8.90 25.68 0.11
CA ALA A 52 7.62 25.22 0.61
C ALA A 52 7.83 24.20 1.73
N ILE A 53 7.15 24.39 2.84
CA ILE A 53 7.15 23.50 4.00
C ILE A 53 5.77 22.81 4.02
N TYR A 54 5.76 21.49 4.26
CA TYR A 54 4.54 20.67 4.27
C TYR A 54 4.32 20.05 5.66
N PRO A 55 3.86 20.83 6.65
CA PRO A 55 3.55 20.27 7.95
C PRO A 55 2.31 19.39 7.87
N ILE A 56 2.26 18.32 8.67
CA ILE A 56 1.04 17.54 8.84
C ILE A 56 -0.04 18.48 9.37
N SER A 57 -1.13 18.63 8.61
CA SER A 57 -2.15 19.65 8.86
C SER A 57 -3.51 19.05 9.19
N PHE A 58 -3.79 17.82 8.77
CA PHE A 58 -5.06 17.16 9.02
C PHE A 58 -4.96 15.64 9.02
N LYS A 59 -5.91 15.00 9.67
CA LYS A 59 -6.16 13.56 9.63
C LYS A 59 -7.39 13.29 8.77
N THR A 60 -7.33 12.27 7.93
CA THR A 60 -8.46 11.84 7.11
C THR A 60 -9.26 10.77 7.84
N VAL A 61 -10.58 10.86 7.78
CA VAL A 61 -11.51 9.86 8.34
C VAL A 61 -12.49 9.43 7.26
N ASN A 62 -12.98 8.21 7.33
CA ASN A 62 -14.07 7.74 6.48
C ASN A 62 -15.45 8.15 7.04
N SER A 63 -16.52 7.76 6.37
CA SER A 63 -17.91 8.12 6.73
C SER A 63 -18.37 7.60 8.09
N VAL A 64 -17.69 6.61 8.66
CA VAL A 64 -17.96 6.07 10.00
C VAL A 64 -16.93 6.53 11.04
N GLY A 65 -16.09 7.51 10.68
CA GLY A 65 -15.10 8.11 11.58
C GLY A 65 -13.81 7.31 11.75
N SER A 66 -13.60 6.24 10.97
CA SER A 66 -12.39 5.43 11.06
C SER A 66 -11.21 6.10 10.35
N ALA A 67 -10.05 6.10 11.02
CA ALA A 67 -8.78 6.60 10.51
C ALA A 67 -7.57 5.91 11.17
N ASP A 68 -7.77 4.79 11.84
CA ASP A 68 -6.74 4.15 12.66
C ASP A 68 -5.98 3.08 11.85
N TYR A 69 -5.30 3.55 10.79
CA TYR A 69 -4.42 2.72 9.96
C TYR A 69 -2.98 3.27 9.91
N TYR A 70 -2.48 3.75 11.06
CA TYR A 70 -1.08 4.23 11.16
C TYR A 70 -0.04 3.12 10.95
N ASP A 71 -0.42 1.86 11.17
CA ASP A 71 0.42 0.68 10.90
C ASP A 71 0.14 0.08 9.51
N GLY A 72 -0.66 0.77 8.69
CA GLY A 72 -1.12 0.31 7.39
C GLY A 72 -2.32 -0.65 7.48
N PHE A 73 -2.86 -1.00 6.31
CA PHE A 73 -3.86 -2.05 6.17
C PHE A 73 -3.16 -3.38 5.93
N ALA A 74 -3.43 -4.36 6.78
CA ALA A 74 -2.99 -5.72 6.54
C ALA A 74 -3.77 -6.34 5.38
N PRO A 75 -3.10 -7.06 4.46
CA PRO A 75 -3.79 -7.70 3.36
C PRO A 75 -4.61 -8.92 3.81
N ASP A 76 -5.76 -9.16 3.16
CA ASP A 76 -6.53 -10.40 3.31
C ASP A 76 -5.77 -11.60 2.75
N LYS A 77 -4.95 -11.37 1.74
CA LYS A 77 -4.08 -12.38 1.12
C LYS A 77 -2.69 -11.81 0.92
N LEU A 78 -1.71 -12.38 1.63
CA LEU A 78 -0.30 -12.12 1.35
C LEU A 78 0.07 -12.63 -0.04
N SER A 79 0.69 -11.77 -0.84
CA SER A 79 1.19 -12.09 -2.17
C SER A 79 2.44 -11.26 -2.45
N PRO A 80 3.51 -11.90 -2.97
CA PRO A 80 4.72 -11.13 -3.29
C PRO A 80 4.46 -10.24 -4.50
N ASP A 81 4.91 -9.02 -4.41
CA ASP A 81 5.01 -8.12 -5.56
C ASP A 81 6.24 -8.53 -6.39
N GLY A 82 5.99 -9.17 -7.52
CA GLY A 82 7.03 -9.65 -8.43
C GLY A 82 7.10 -8.82 -9.70
N VAL A 83 8.33 -8.46 -10.11
CA VAL A 83 8.59 -7.74 -11.37
C VAL A 83 8.78 -8.65 -12.59
N ASN A 84 8.51 -9.94 -12.44
CA ASN A 84 8.80 -10.98 -13.44
C ASN A 84 7.63 -11.27 -14.39
N LYS A 85 6.53 -10.53 -14.26
CA LYS A 85 5.34 -10.66 -15.10
C LYS A 85 4.92 -9.31 -15.68
N ASN A 86 4.28 -9.35 -16.82
CA ASN A 86 3.71 -8.14 -17.42
C ASN A 86 2.42 -7.73 -16.72
N TRP A 87 2.07 -6.46 -16.83
CA TRP A 87 0.79 -5.94 -16.37
C TRP A 87 -0.37 -6.66 -17.05
N GLY A 88 -1.33 -7.15 -16.24
CA GLY A 88 -2.48 -7.88 -16.72
C GLY A 88 -2.23 -9.37 -17.02
N ASP A 89 -1.02 -9.88 -16.79
CA ASP A 89 -0.75 -11.31 -16.90
C ASP A 89 -1.51 -12.05 -15.80
N VAL A 90 -2.47 -12.90 -16.20
CA VAL A 90 -3.30 -13.69 -15.27
C VAL A 90 -2.52 -14.67 -14.40
N SER A 91 -1.26 -14.92 -14.73
CA SER A 91 -0.33 -15.74 -13.94
C SER A 91 0.51 -14.90 -12.94
N GLU A 92 0.29 -13.57 -12.87
CA GLU A 92 0.86 -12.75 -11.82
C GLU A 92 0.18 -13.13 -10.49
N PRO A 93 0.94 -13.40 -9.41
CA PRO A 93 0.38 -14.02 -8.19
C PRO A 93 -0.76 -13.23 -7.53
N SER A 94 -0.67 -11.91 -7.48
CA SER A 94 -1.69 -11.08 -6.84
C SER A 94 -2.95 -11.02 -7.68
N LEU A 95 -2.81 -10.82 -9.00
CA LEU A 95 -3.94 -10.84 -9.93
C LEU A 95 -4.59 -12.22 -9.98
N GLN A 96 -3.79 -13.29 -10.02
CA GLN A 96 -4.29 -14.66 -9.97
C GLN A 96 -5.10 -14.92 -8.71
N SER A 97 -4.63 -14.44 -7.54
CA SER A 97 -5.34 -14.58 -6.27
C SER A 97 -6.69 -13.86 -6.29
N ALA A 98 -6.76 -12.66 -6.89
CA ALA A 98 -8.01 -11.93 -7.07
C ALA A 98 -8.99 -12.70 -7.97
N LEU A 99 -8.52 -13.18 -9.12
CA LEU A 99 -9.32 -13.95 -10.08
C LEU A 99 -9.83 -15.27 -9.46
N ASN A 100 -9.00 -15.97 -8.72
CA ASN A 100 -9.40 -17.17 -7.99
C ASN A 100 -10.49 -16.86 -6.97
N TYR A 101 -10.35 -15.78 -6.20
CA TYR A 101 -11.38 -15.37 -5.26
C TYR A 101 -12.70 -15.01 -5.96
N ILE A 102 -12.65 -14.34 -7.10
CA ILE A 102 -13.85 -14.01 -7.88
C ILE A 102 -14.60 -15.29 -8.28
N ASN A 103 -13.87 -16.33 -8.67
CA ASN A 103 -14.43 -17.59 -9.14
C ASN A 103 -14.91 -18.52 -8.02
N THR A 104 -14.24 -18.52 -6.86
CA THR A 104 -14.45 -19.50 -5.78
C THR A 104 -15.11 -18.91 -4.55
N GLY A 105 -15.09 -17.59 -4.38
CA GLY A 105 -15.58 -16.89 -3.19
C GLY A 105 -14.63 -16.92 -1.99
N SER A 106 -13.43 -17.50 -2.14
CA SER A 106 -12.43 -17.59 -1.06
C SER A 106 -11.01 -17.47 -1.60
N PHE A 107 -10.10 -16.97 -0.77
CA PHE A 107 -8.68 -17.09 -1.08
C PHE A 107 -8.22 -18.54 -0.87
N ASP A 108 -7.45 -19.04 -1.81
CA ASP A 108 -6.81 -20.33 -1.64
C ASP A 108 -6.01 -20.32 -0.32
N ARG A 109 -6.20 -21.33 0.49
CA ARG A 109 -5.31 -21.63 1.61
C ARG A 109 -4.00 -22.16 1.02
N GLY A 110 -3.24 -21.28 0.36
CA GLY A 110 -1.91 -21.62 -0.10
C GLY A 110 -1.12 -22.10 1.11
N VAL A 111 -0.65 -23.34 1.05
CA VAL A 111 0.38 -23.80 1.96
C VAL A 111 1.63 -23.00 1.61
N PHE A 112 1.77 -21.83 2.23
CA PHE A 112 3.03 -21.11 2.23
C PHE A 112 4.02 -21.96 3.01
N ASN A 113 4.77 -22.79 2.30
CA ASN A 113 5.88 -23.50 2.91
C ASN A 113 6.83 -22.47 3.53
N ALA A 114 7.27 -22.74 4.75
CA ALA A 114 8.22 -21.88 5.47
C ALA A 114 9.48 -21.53 4.64
N ASP A 115 9.86 -22.40 3.71
CA ASP A 115 10.95 -22.18 2.76
C ASP A 115 10.63 -21.17 1.66
N GLN A 116 9.37 -21.06 1.23
CA GLN A 116 8.96 -20.00 0.29
C GLN A 116 8.93 -18.64 1.00
N ASN A 117 8.47 -18.58 2.25
CA ASN A 117 8.55 -17.37 3.07
C ASN A 117 10.00 -16.92 3.29
N ARG A 118 10.92 -17.85 3.57
CA ARG A 118 12.34 -17.54 3.68
C ARG A 118 12.94 -17.02 2.37
N LYS A 119 12.60 -17.63 1.23
CA LYS A 119 13.04 -17.16 -0.09
C LYS A 119 12.44 -15.80 -0.43
N MET A 120 11.16 -15.54 -0.12
CA MET A 120 10.53 -14.25 -0.28
C MET A 120 11.19 -13.15 0.57
N LEU A 121 11.42 -13.41 1.86
CA LEU A 121 12.11 -12.47 2.75
C LEU A 121 13.56 -12.21 2.31
N THR A 122 14.21 -13.20 1.69
CA THR A 122 15.57 -13.06 1.16
C THR A 122 15.55 -12.26 -0.13
N VAL A 123 14.56 -12.45 -1.01
CA VAL A 123 14.39 -11.66 -2.23
C VAL A 123 14.00 -10.23 -1.89
N GLN A 124 13.09 -10.00 -0.96
CA GLN A 124 12.75 -8.65 -0.49
C GLN A 124 13.96 -7.92 0.12
N LYS A 125 14.84 -8.62 0.86
CA LYS A 125 16.09 -8.04 1.37
C LYS A 125 17.10 -7.74 0.25
N GLN A 126 17.06 -8.46 -0.86
CA GLN A 126 17.96 -8.27 -1.99
C GLN A 126 17.51 -7.11 -2.90
N TYR A 127 16.22 -6.77 -2.87
CA TYR A 127 15.62 -5.62 -3.56
C TYR A 127 15.29 -4.49 -2.57
N GLU A 128 16.19 -4.19 -1.62
CA GLU A 128 16.13 -2.87 -0.99
C GLU A 128 16.34 -1.85 -2.11
N PRO A 129 15.33 -0.98 -2.39
CA PRO A 129 15.50 0.01 -3.44
C PRO A 129 16.72 0.87 -3.09
N LEU A 130 17.51 1.23 -4.10
CA LEU A 130 18.66 2.15 -3.94
C LEU A 130 18.29 3.42 -3.17
N ASN A 131 17.01 3.75 -3.12
CA ASN A 131 16.42 4.84 -2.36
C ASN A 131 16.20 4.54 -0.86
N SER A 132 16.34 3.29 -0.38
CA SER A 132 16.13 2.99 1.04
C SER A 132 17.14 3.72 1.93
N ARG A 133 18.34 4.03 1.39
CA ARG A 133 19.33 4.87 2.07
C ARG A 133 18.96 6.35 2.12
N LEU A 134 18.11 6.83 1.21
CA LEU A 134 17.58 8.19 1.20
C LEU A 134 16.36 8.32 2.12
N TYR A 135 15.68 7.22 2.42
CA TYR A 135 14.61 7.11 3.42
C TYR A 135 15.14 6.62 4.77
N ASP A 136 16.41 6.88 5.08
CA ASP A 136 16.90 6.71 6.45
C ASP A 136 15.93 7.46 7.37
N LYS A 137 15.43 6.76 8.40
CA LYS A 137 14.33 7.13 9.31
C LYS A 137 14.43 8.53 9.97
N LYS A 138 15.43 9.32 9.59
CA LYS A 138 15.65 10.68 10.06
C LYS A 138 15.05 11.78 9.18
N PHE A 139 14.62 11.47 7.97
CA PHE A 139 14.07 12.50 7.09
C PHE A 139 12.55 12.41 7.03
N THR A 140 11.89 13.19 7.86
CA THR A 140 10.42 13.24 7.95
C THR A 140 9.81 14.44 7.24
N GLY A 141 10.58 15.19 6.47
CA GLY A 141 10.12 16.39 5.77
C GLY A 141 10.23 16.30 4.25
N MET A 142 9.27 16.88 3.56
CA MET A 142 9.30 17.07 2.12
C MET A 142 9.68 18.53 1.81
N PHE A 143 10.77 18.72 1.06
CA PHE A 143 11.19 20.04 0.60
C PHE A 143 11.06 20.11 -0.92
N THR A 144 10.41 21.15 -1.42
CA THR A 144 10.38 21.47 -2.83
C THR A 144 10.85 22.90 -3.05
N GLU A 145 11.70 23.08 -4.04
CA GLU A 145 12.09 24.42 -4.49
C GLU A 145 11.04 24.91 -5.51
N SER A 146 10.38 26.04 -5.23
CA SER A 146 9.46 26.63 -6.19
C SER A 146 10.26 27.18 -7.38
N LYS A 147 10.02 26.67 -8.58
CA LYS A 147 10.54 27.28 -9.81
C LYS A 147 9.73 28.56 -10.07
N HIS A 148 10.41 29.68 -10.10
CA HIS A 148 9.90 30.95 -10.62
C HIS A 148 9.86 30.91 -12.14
#